data_3308de6c121ede00fb40e481cabf2579
#
_entry.id   3308de6c121ede00fb40e481cabf2579
#
_cell.length_a   1.000
_cell.length_b   1.000
_cell.length_c   1.000
_cell.angle_alpha   90.00
_cell.angle_beta   90.00
_cell.angle_gamma   90.00
#
_symmetry.space_group_name_H-M   'P 1'
#
loop_
_entity.id
_entity.type
_entity.pdbx_description
1 polymer ?
#
loop_
_entity_poly.entity_id
_entity_poly.type
_entity_poly.pdbx_seq_one_letter_code
_entity_poly.pdbx_strand_id
1 'polypeptide(L)'
;MKIINAGFQILTNINGMEMLKNIEYIARTCYKSEDMMTDLSAVEMVKSLINRGHEAMLEHCVISVKFIVDRGVSHELVRHRMASYAQESTRYCNYSKDKFGNEITVIKPCFLDEDTENYRIWKSSCEAAEKAYFAMLDNDATPQEARSVLPNSLKTEICMTANLREWRHFFKLRALGITGKPHPQMLEVTVPLLAEFKALIPVAFDDLVQGAKV
;
A
#
# COMPACT_ATOMS: atom_id res chain seq x y z
N MET A 1 25.45 -0.13 0.57
CA MET A 1 24.04 -0.47 0.24
C MET A 1 23.31 -0.95 1.48
N LYS A 2 22.19 -0.34 1.79
CA LYS A 2 21.31 -0.73 2.91
C LYS A 2 20.24 -1.71 2.46
N ILE A 3 20.00 -2.76 3.22
CA ILE A 3 18.94 -3.75 2.97
C ILE A 3 17.89 -3.62 4.08
N ILE A 4 16.61 -3.49 3.72
CA ILE A 4 15.49 -3.40 4.65
C ILE A 4 14.35 -4.32 4.21
N ASN A 5 13.43 -4.62 5.12
CA ASN A 5 12.17 -5.29 4.80
C ASN A 5 11.13 -4.27 4.30
N ALA A 6 10.15 -4.75 3.56
CA ALA A 6 8.99 -3.94 3.18
C ALA A 6 8.14 -3.59 4.41
N GLY A 7 7.35 -2.51 4.29
CA GLY A 7 6.48 -2.05 5.36
C GLY A 7 5.47 -1.01 4.90
N PHE A 8 4.68 -0.53 5.83
CA PHE A 8 3.70 0.54 5.58
C PHE A 8 3.50 1.41 6.81
N GLN A 9 2.87 2.55 6.60
CA GLN A 9 2.43 3.47 7.65
C GLN A 9 1.06 4.03 7.27
N ILE A 10 0.06 3.89 8.15
CA ILE A 10 -1.22 4.58 7.99
C ILE A 10 -1.00 6.05 8.34
N LEU A 11 -1.32 6.96 7.40
CA LEU A 11 -1.12 8.40 7.57
C LEU A 11 -2.36 9.10 8.10
N THR A 12 -3.56 8.57 7.80
CA THR A 12 -4.82 9.10 8.29
C THR A 12 -4.99 8.75 9.77
N ASN A 13 -5.34 9.71 10.61
CA ASN A 13 -5.81 9.43 11.96
C ASN A 13 -7.22 8.82 11.87
N ILE A 14 -7.33 7.51 12.05
CA ILE A 14 -8.57 6.75 11.88
C ILE A 14 -9.35 6.74 13.19
N ASN A 15 -10.57 7.31 13.16
CA ASN A 15 -11.62 7.02 14.13
C ASN A 15 -12.70 6.20 13.42
N GLY A 16 -12.63 4.88 13.54
CA GLY A 16 -13.51 3.96 12.81
C GLY A 16 -14.99 4.21 13.10
N MET A 17 -15.37 4.45 14.34
CA MET A 17 -16.77 4.71 14.70
C MET A 17 -17.31 6.00 14.09
N GLU A 18 -16.51 7.06 14.05
CA GLU A 18 -16.91 8.30 13.39
C GLU A 18 -17.03 8.11 11.85
N MET A 19 -16.16 7.30 11.26
CA MET A 19 -16.29 6.94 9.84
C MET A 19 -17.61 6.17 9.59
N LEU A 20 -17.97 5.21 10.45
CA LEU A 20 -19.23 4.47 10.29
C LEU A 20 -20.46 5.39 10.47
N LYS A 21 -20.45 6.30 11.44
CA LYS A 21 -21.52 7.29 11.64
C LYS A 21 -21.65 8.21 10.42
N ASN A 22 -20.55 8.65 9.83
CA ASN A 22 -20.56 9.46 8.62
C ASN A 22 -21.18 8.70 7.45
N ILE A 23 -20.83 7.42 7.26
CA ILE A 23 -21.40 6.55 6.23
C ILE A 23 -22.90 6.37 6.45
N GLU A 24 -23.34 6.14 7.70
CA GLU A 24 -24.75 6.01 8.06
C GLU A 24 -25.52 7.31 7.74
N TYR A 25 -25.01 8.45 8.16
CA TYR A 25 -25.63 9.76 7.89
C TYR A 25 -25.86 9.96 6.39
N ILE A 26 -24.83 9.72 5.59
CA ILE A 26 -24.91 9.85 4.13
C ILE A 26 -25.91 8.84 3.53
N ALA A 27 -25.92 7.60 3.99
CA ALA A 27 -26.89 6.59 3.53
C ALA A 27 -28.33 6.99 3.86
N ARG A 28 -28.58 7.56 5.04
CA ARG A 28 -29.91 7.99 5.48
C ARG A 28 -30.40 9.23 4.72
N THR A 29 -29.50 10.06 4.23
CA THR A 29 -29.85 11.21 3.39
C THR A 29 -30.67 10.81 2.16
N CYS A 30 -30.43 9.61 1.59
CA CYS A 30 -31.18 9.09 0.46
C CYS A 30 -32.66 8.85 0.76
N TYR A 31 -33.02 8.60 2.02
CA TYR A 31 -34.39 8.29 2.46
C TYR A 31 -34.93 9.31 3.46
N LYS A 32 -34.19 10.38 3.74
CA LYS A 32 -34.55 11.41 4.74
C LYS A 32 -34.91 10.80 6.09
N SER A 33 -34.06 9.87 6.58
CA SER A 33 -34.25 9.13 7.83
C SER A 33 -33.13 9.37 8.84
N GLU A 34 -32.51 10.55 8.81
CA GLU A 34 -31.41 10.96 9.68
C GLU A 34 -31.83 10.96 11.16
N ASP A 35 -33.10 11.21 11.43
CA ASP A 35 -33.74 11.17 12.76
C ASP A 35 -33.74 9.75 13.38
N MET A 36 -33.54 8.71 12.60
CA MET A 36 -33.44 7.33 13.05
C MET A 36 -32.03 6.93 13.52
N MET A 37 -31.06 7.83 13.49
CA MET A 37 -29.69 7.55 13.95
C MET A 37 -29.66 7.38 15.48
N THR A 38 -28.90 6.37 15.92
CA THR A 38 -28.62 6.13 17.33
C THR A 38 -27.11 5.89 17.52
N ASP A 39 -26.65 5.83 18.76
CA ASP A 39 -25.24 5.58 19.06
C ASP A 39 -24.72 4.22 18.52
N LEU A 40 -25.62 3.26 18.30
CA LEU A 40 -25.28 1.90 17.87
C LEU A 40 -25.69 1.57 16.43
N SER A 41 -26.52 2.42 15.78
CA SER A 41 -27.11 2.11 14.46
C SER A 41 -26.09 2.07 13.31
N ALA A 42 -24.97 2.79 13.43
CA ALA A 42 -23.98 2.89 12.38
C ALA A 42 -23.35 1.54 12.00
N VAL A 43 -23.07 0.69 12.97
CA VAL A 43 -22.49 -0.64 12.75
C VAL A 43 -23.42 -1.51 11.93
N GLU A 44 -24.69 -1.62 12.31
CA GLU A 44 -25.69 -2.43 11.60
C GLU A 44 -26.01 -1.84 10.21
N MET A 45 -26.06 -0.52 10.09
CA MET A 45 -26.27 0.14 8.79
C MET A 45 -25.15 -0.20 7.81
N VAL A 46 -23.87 -0.01 8.20
CA VAL A 46 -22.73 -0.28 7.32
C VAL A 46 -22.66 -1.76 6.95
N LYS A 47 -22.87 -2.67 7.91
CA LYS A 47 -22.96 -4.10 7.67
C LYS A 47 -24.06 -4.45 6.64
N SER A 48 -25.24 -3.84 6.78
CA SER A 48 -26.35 -4.00 5.83
C SER A 48 -26.02 -3.48 4.43
N LEU A 49 -25.37 -2.32 4.33
CA LEU A 49 -24.94 -1.75 3.05
C LEU A 49 -23.96 -2.68 2.32
N ILE A 50 -22.96 -3.19 3.04
CA ILE A 50 -21.96 -4.13 2.49
C ILE A 50 -22.63 -5.42 2.03
N ASN A 51 -23.48 -6.04 2.86
CA ASN A 51 -24.17 -7.29 2.52
C ASN A 51 -25.10 -7.18 1.30
N ARG A 52 -25.63 -5.99 1.05
CA ARG A 52 -26.47 -5.71 -0.15
C ARG A 52 -25.66 -5.24 -1.35
N GLY A 53 -24.35 -5.07 -1.25
CA GLY A 53 -23.50 -4.49 -2.29
C GLY A 53 -23.70 -2.99 -2.52
N HIS A 54 -24.34 -2.27 -1.60
CA HIS A 54 -24.54 -0.82 -1.66
C HIS A 54 -23.27 -0.08 -1.20
N GLU A 55 -22.13 -0.38 -1.81
CA GLU A 55 -20.83 0.13 -1.38
C GLU A 55 -20.57 1.59 -1.78
N ALA A 56 -21.45 2.25 -2.54
CA ALA A 56 -21.29 3.66 -2.93
C ALA A 56 -21.14 4.60 -1.72
N MET A 57 -21.82 4.28 -0.60
CA MET A 57 -21.72 5.09 0.63
C MET A 57 -20.33 5.03 1.27
N LEU A 58 -19.57 3.96 1.04
CA LEU A 58 -18.20 3.81 1.53
C LEU A 58 -17.21 4.74 0.81
N GLU A 59 -17.59 5.32 -0.33
CA GLU A 59 -16.75 6.23 -1.09
C GLU A 59 -16.52 7.58 -0.39
N HIS A 60 -17.36 7.92 0.58
CA HIS A 60 -17.28 9.18 1.33
C HIS A 60 -16.26 9.19 2.48
N CYS A 61 -15.62 8.05 2.77
CA CYS A 61 -14.53 7.95 3.74
C CYS A 61 -13.23 7.59 3.04
N VAL A 62 -12.16 8.33 3.33
CA VAL A 62 -10.87 8.25 2.63
C VAL A 62 -9.75 7.96 3.62
N ILE A 63 -8.82 7.08 3.25
CA ILE A 63 -7.64 6.74 4.03
C ILE A 63 -6.40 6.86 3.15
N SER A 64 -5.33 7.41 3.73
CA SER A 64 -4.00 7.49 3.13
C SER A 64 -3.04 6.55 3.84
N VAL A 65 -2.32 5.76 3.07
CA VAL A 65 -1.28 4.83 3.54
C VAL A 65 0.01 5.10 2.77
N LYS A 66 1.12 5.17 3.45
CA LYS A 66 2.46 5.18 2.85
C LYS A 66 3.01 3.76 2.87
N PHE A 67 3.32 3.23 1.69
CA PHE A 67 4.03 1.97 1.53
C PHE A 67 5.53 2.23 1.36
N ILE A 68 6.34 1.40 2.02
CA ILE A 68 7.79 1.33 1.90
C ILE A 68 8.08 -0.01 1.25
N VAL A 69 8.28 0.00 -0.07
CA VAL A 69 8.33 -1.22 -0.90
C VAL A 69 9.36 -1.07 -2.01
N ASP A 70 9.59 -2.12 -2.78
CA ASP A 70 10.42 -2.03 -3.97
C ASP A 70 9.67 -1.42 -5.17
N ARG A 71 10.41 -1.15 -6.26
CA ARG A 71 9.83 -0.58 -7.48
C ARG A 71 8.85 -1.54 -8.15
N GLY A 72 9.09 -2.85 -8.10
CA GLY A 72 8.20 -3.88 -8.65
C GLY A 72 6.81 -3.83 -8.00
N VAL A 73 6.75 -3.85 -6.68
CA VAL A 73 5.49 -3.73 -5.92
C VAL A 73 4.82 -2.39 -6.18
N SER A 74 5.57 -1.28 -6.25
CA SER A 74 4.98 0.03 -6.53
C SER A 74 4.30 0.10 -7.90
N HIS A 75 4.82 -0.60 -8.91
CA HIS A 75 4.19 -0.70 -10.24
C HIS A 75 2.86 -1.47 -10.20
N GLU A 76 2.67 -2.37 -9.25
CA GLU A 76 1.39 -3.03 -9.03
C GLU A 76 0.40 -2.17 -8.25
N LEU A 77 0.88 -1.38 -7.27
CA LEU A 77 0.04 -0.45 -6.50
C LEU A 77 -0.67 0.56 -7.41
N VAL A 78 0.06 1.21 -8.32
CA VAL A 78 -0.49 2.25 -9.20
C VAL A 78 -1.49 1.72 -10.25
N ARG A 79 -1.73 0.41 -10.31
CA ARG A 79 -2.78 -0.17 -11.16
C ARG A 79 -4.18 0.03 -10.58
N HIS A 80 -4.30 0.42 -9.31
CA HIS A 80 -5.55 0.77 -8.65
C HIS A 80 -5.91 2.23 -8.95
N ARG A 81 -6.64 2.44 -10.06
CA ARG A 81 -6.84 3.77 -10.67
C ARG A 81 -7.80 4.68 -9.91
N MET A 82 -8.61 4.11 -9.02
CA MET A 82 -9.53 4.88 -8.16
C MET A 82 -8.85 5.39 -6.88
N ALA A 83 -7.54 5.58 -6.96
CA ALA A 83 -6.70 6.09 -5.88
C ALA A 83 -5.78 7.20 -6.39
N SER A 84 -5.31 8.04 -5.47
CA SER A 84 -4.30 9.06 -5.71
C SER A 84 -2.95 8.60 -5.19
N TYR A 85 -1.87 8.97 -5.90
CA TYR A 85 -0.51 8.52 -5.59
C TYR A 85 0.46 9.68 -5.52
N ALA A 86 1.37 9.61 -4.52
CA ALA A 86 2.59 10.42 -4.46
C ALA A 86 3.77 9.49 -4.16
N GLN A 87 4.76 9.45 -5.05
CA GLN A 87 5.87 8.50 -4.97
C GLN A 87 7.22 9.20 -4.96
N GLU A 88 8.17 8.67 -4.18
CA GLU A 88 9.59 9.06 -4.19
C GLU A 88 10.14 9.02 -5.64
N SER A 89 10.68 10.15 -6.06
CA SER A 89 11.16 10.32 -7.44
C SER A 89 12.65 10.11 -7.55
N THR A 90 13.07 9.08 -8.27
CA THR A 90 14.47 8.83 -8.61
C THR A 90 15.07 9.85 -9.60
N ARG A 91 14.26 10.79 -10.12
CA ARG A 91 14.78 11.93 -10.91
C ARG A 91 15.40 13.00 -10.01
N TYR A 92 14.83 13.20 -8.82
CA TYR A 92 15.20 14.27 -7.90
C TYR A 92 15.94 13.77 -6.66
N CYS A 93 15.73 12.52 -6.26
CA CYS A 93 16.46 11.91 -5.16
C CYS A 93 17.85 11.48 -5.65
N ASN A 94 18.86 12.20 -5.16
CA ASN A 94 20.25 11.87 -5.39
C ASN A 94 20.79 11.12 -4.17
N TYR A 95 21.07 9.83 -4.32
CA TYR A 95 21.51 8.96 -3.23
C TYR A 95 22.96 9.22 -2.78
N SER A 96 23.73 10.09 -3.49
CA SER A 96 25.03 10.57 -3.02
C SER A 96 24.94 11.70 -1.98
N LYS A 97 23.73 12.14 -1.61
CA LYS A 97 23.53 13.16 -0.58
C LYS A 97 23.49 12.54 0.81
N ASP A 98 24.02 13.26 1.80
CA ASP A 98 24.09 12.81 3.20
C ASP A 98 22.75 12.35 3.79
N LYS A 99 21.63 12.99 3.40
CA LYS A 99 20.29 12.57 3.82
C LYS A 99 19.90 11.15 3.40
N PHE A 100 20.62 10.56 2.44
CA PHE A 100 20.44 9.17 1.98
C PHE A 100 21.60 8.27 2.45
N GLY A 101 22.56 8.79 3.22
CA GLY A 101 23.69 8.04 3.75
C GLY A 101 24.75 7.66 2.73
N ASN A 102 24.78 8.30 1.55
CA ASN A 102 25.65 7.98 0.42
C ASN A 102 25.56 6.51 -0.02
N GLU A 103 24.38 5.95 0.06
CA GLU A 103 24.10 4.56 -0.34
C GLU A 103 22.68 4.42 -0.91
N ILE A 104 22.45 3.42 -1.74
CA ILE A 104 21.07 3.03 -2.09
C ILE A 104 20.48 2.14 -1.00
N THR A 105 19.16 2.20 -0.85
CA THR A 105 18.41 1.25 -0.02
C THR A 105 17.63 0.31 -0.93
N VAL A 106 17.68 -0.98 -0.64
CA VAL A 106 16.90 -2.01 -1.36
C VAL A 106 15.99 -2.77 -0.41
N ILE A 107 14.86 -3.25 -0.92
CA ILE A 107 13.94 -4.13 -0.20
C ILE A 107 14.40 -5.57 -0.40
N LYS A 108 14.61 -6.30 0.70
CA LYS A 108 14.88 -7.74 0.65
C LYS A 108 13.65 -8.49 0.14
N PRO A 109 13.74 -9.28 -0.95
CA PRO A 109 12.62 -10.13 -1.33
C PRO A 109 12.30 -11.15 -0.22
N CYS A 110 11.05 -11.15 0.27
CA CYS A 110 10.63 -11.97 1.42
C CYS A 110 10.74 -13.49 1.18
N PHE A 111 10.90 -13.90 -0.07
CA PHE A 111 11.07 -15.31 -0.49
C PHE A 111 12.54 -15.72 -0.69
N LEU A 112 13.51 -14.86 -0.39
CA LEU A 112 14.95 -15.18 -0.44
C LEU A 112 15.48 -15.32 0.97
N ASP A 113 15.87 -16.56 1.33
CA ASP A 113 16.56 -16.85 2.56
C ASP A 113 18.04 -16.46 2.45
N GLU A 114 18.59 -15.82 3.48
CA GLU A 114 19.92 -15.21 3.48
C GLU A 114 21.06 -16.22 3.32
N ASP A 115 20.82 -17.47 3.68
CA ASP A 115 21.79 -18.56 3.56
C ASP A 115 21.83 -19.17 2.15
N THR A 116 20.95 -18.74 1.22
CA THR A 116 20.84 -19.32 -0.10
C THR A 116 21.75 -18.64 -1.13
N GLU A 117 22.13 -19.40 -2.17
CA GLU A 117 22.88 -18.87 -3.31
C GLU A 117 22.08 -17.80 -4.08
N ASN A 118 20.75 -17.95 -4.20
CA ASN A 118 19.89 -16.97 -4.83
C ASN A 118 19.93 -15.61 -4.11
N TYR A 119 19.98 -15.60 -2.77
CA TYR A 119 20.15 -14.37 -2.01
C TYR A 119 21.52 -13.73 -2.29
N ARG A 120 22.60 -14.51 -2.36
CA ARG A 120 23.96 -14.00 -2.65
C ARG A 120 24.02 -13.39 -4.04
N ILE A 121 23.43 -14.05 -5.05
CA ILE A 121 23.34 -13.53 -6.42
C ILE A 121 22.55 -12.22 -6.44
N TRP A 122 21.37 -12.17 -5.81
CA TRP A 122 20.56 -10.97 -5.73
C TRP A 122 21.31 -9.81 -5.06
N LYS A 123 21.94 -10.05 -3.92
CA LYS A 123 22.70 -9.03 -3.17
C LYS A 123 23.87 -8.50 -4.00
N SER A 124 24.67 -9.37 -4.60
CA SER A 124 25.79 -9.00 -5.46
C SER A 124 25.35 -8.17 -6.67
N SER A 125 24.21 -8.50 -7.28
CA SER A 125 23.63 -7.73 -8.38
C SER A 125 23.21 -6.31 -7.93
N CYS A 126 22.59 -6.18 -6.77
CA CYS A 126 22.23 -4.87 -6.21
C CYS A 126 23.46 -4.03 -5.85
N GLU A 127 24.52 -4.64 -5.30
CA GLU A 127 25.79 -3.97 -5.01
C GLU A 127 26.50 -3.50 -6.28
N ALA A 128 26.44 -4.28 -7.36
CA ALA A 128 26.97 -3.89 -8.65
C ALA A 128 26.20 -2.69 -9.25
N ALA A 129 24.87 -2.70 -9.13
CA ALA A 129 24.02 -1.60 -9.55
C ALA A 129 24.30 -0.31 -8.77
N GLU A 130 24.51 -0.41 -7.44
CA GLU A 130 24.93 0.73 -6.62
C GLU A 130 26.24 1.33 -7.11
N LYS A 131 27.27 0.51 -7.33
CA LYS A 131 28.56 0.94 -7.84
C LYS A 131 28.42 1.64 -9.21
N ALA A 132 27.62 1.08 -10.10
CA ALA A 132 27.36 1.68 -11.41
C ALA A 132 26.64 3.03 -11.28
N TYR A 133 25.67 3.16 -10.37
CA TYR A 133 24.95 4.41 -10.11
C TYR A 133 25.91 5.53 -9.66
N PHE A 134 26.76 5.25 -8.67
CA PHE A 134 27.72 6.25 -8.19
C PHE A 134 28.80 6.57 -9.22
N ALA A 135 29.32 5.58 -9.95
CA ALA A 135 30.26 5.82 -11.04
C ALA A 135 29.69 6.73 -12.13
N MET A 136 28.40 6.61 -12.46
CA MET A 136 27.75 7.54 -13.39
C MET A 136 27.69 8.96 -12.82
N LEU A 137 27.34 9.11 -11.53
CA LEU A 137 27.33 10.44 -10.89
C LEU A 137 28.73 11.07 -10.84
N ASP A 138 29.78 10.28 -10.58
CA ASP A 138 31.18 10.72 -10.56
C ASP A 138 31.68 11.13 -11.97
N ASN A 139 31.00 10.67 -13.02
CA ASN A 139 31.21 11.07 -14.42
C ASN A 139 30.18 12.11 -14.90
N ASP A 140 29.73 12.98 -14.01
CA ASP A 140 28.84 14.12 -14.29
C ASP A 140 27.42 13.75 -14.79
N ALA A 141 27.01 12.49 -14.70
CA ALA A 141 25.62 12.13 -15.00
C ALA A 141 24.66 12.70 -13.94
N THR A 142 23.53 13.19 -14.39
CA THR A 142 22.46 13.63 -13.50
C THR A 142 21.79 12.43 -12.80
N PRO A 143 21.14 12.60 -11.64
CA PRO A 143 20.38 11.51 -10.99
C PRO A 143 19.33 10.88 -11.91
N GLN A 144 18.70 11.64 -12.79
CA GLN A 144 17.71 11.12 -13.74
C GLN A 144 18.33 10.22 -14.84
N GLU A 145 19.61 10.36 -15.11
CA GLU A 145 20.36 9.49 -16.03
C GLU A 145 20.91 8.28 -15.27
N ALA A 146 21.57 8.52 -14.15
CA ALA A 146 22.18 7.48 -13.32
C ALA A 146 21.14 6.44 -12.80
N ARG A 147 19.89 6.84 -12.55
CA ARG A 147 18.83 5.92 -12.13
C ARG A 147 18.56 4.76 -13.11
N SER A 148 19.02 4.86 -14.34
CA SER A 148 18.79 3.83 -15.37
C SER A 148 19.43 2.48 -15.02
N VAL A 149 20.43 2.46 -14.13
CA VAL A 149 21.09 1.22 -13.68
C VAL A 149 20.55 0.70 -12.34
N LEU A 150 19.60 1.40 -11.71
CA LEU A 150 19.06 0.99 -10.42
C LEU A 150 18.17 -0.26 -10.55
N PRO A 151 18.25 -1.20 -9.58
CA PRO A 151 17.52 -2.46 -9.65
C PRO A 151 16.03 -2.26 -9.34
N ASN A 152 15.21 -3.24 -9.74
CA ASN A 152 13.79 -3.29 -9.37
C ASN A 152 13.60 -3.40 -7.84
N SER A 153 14.56 -3.98 -7.14
CA SER A 153 14.59 -4.09 -5.68
C SER A 153 14.85 -2.75 -4.96
N LEU A 154 15.14 -1.65 -5.72
CA LEU A 154 15.33 -0.34 -5.12
C LEU A 154 14.11 0.02 -4.27
N LYS A 155 14.35 0.41 -3.01
CA LYS A 155 13.33 0.93 -2.09
C LYS A 155 12.68 2.17 -2.68
N THR A 156 11.39 2.26 -2.56
CA THR A 156 10.62 3.49 -2.81
C THR A 156 9.60 3.71 -1.70
N GLU A 157 9.22 4.95 -1.50
CA GLU A 157 8.07 5.30 -0.67
C GLU A 157 6.96 5.79 -1.59
N ILE A 158 5.75 5.24 -1.40
CA ILE A 158 4.58 5.62 -2.18
C ILE A 158 3.38 5.78 -1.26
N CYS A 159 2.82 6.99 -1.23
CA CYS A 159 1.57 7.27 -0.57
C CYS A 159 0.42 6.94 -1.51
N MET A 160 -0.51 6.11 -1.05
CA MET A 160 -1.77 5.79 -1.72
C MET A 160 -2.90 6.34 -0.89
N THR A 161 -3.76 7.14 -1.52
CA THR A 161 -4.99 7.67 -0.91
C THR A 161 -6.18 7.12 -1.68
N ALA A 162 -7.06 6.42 -0.99
CA ALA A 162 -8.26 5.84 -1.59
C ALA A 162 -9.44 5.88 -0.61
N ASN A 163 -10.66 5.81 -1.14
CA ASN A 163 -11.85 5.63 -0.33
C ASN A 163 -12.02 4.18 0.16
N LEU A 164 -12.91 3.94 1.12
CA LEU A 164 -13.06 2.59 1.70
C LEU A 164 -13.52 1.54 0.67
N ARG A 165 -14.32 1.92 -0.34
CA ARG A 165 -14.72 0.99 -1.40
C ARG A 165 -13.51 0.52 -2.21
N GLU A 166 -12.62 1.43 -2.61
CA GLU A 166 -11.40 1.08 -3.34
C GLU A 166 -10.42 0.31 -2.45
N TRP A 167 -10.30 0.63 -1.15
CA TRP A 167 -9.51 -0.18 -0.21
C TRP A 167 -10.05 -1.62 -0.10
N ARG A 168 -11.37 -1.83 -0.08
CA ARG A 168 -11.97 -3.16 -0.11
C ARG A 168 -11.61 -3.89 -1.40
N HIS A 169 -11.73 -3.21 -2.56
CA HIS A 169 -11.32 -3.76 -3.85
C HIS A 169 -9.82 -4.11 -3.88
N PHE A 170 -8.97 -3.22 -3.39
CA PHE A 170 -7.53 -3.44 -3.26
C PHE A 170 -7.22 -4.71 -2.47
N PHE A 171 -7.79 -4.87 -1.28
CA PHE A 171 -7.56 -6.04 -0.45
C PHE A 171 -8.11 -7.34 -1.07
N LYS A 172 -9.26 -7.31 -1.72
CA LYS A 172 -9.78 -8.46 -2.47
C LYS A 172 -8.76 -8.97 -3.49
N LEU A 173 -8.11 -8.06 -4.21
CA LEU A 173 -7.12 -8.42 -5.24
C LEU A 173 -5.75 -8.74 -4.65
N ARG A 174 -5.26 -7.92 -3.71
CA ARG A 174 -3.85 -7.89 -3.30
C ARG A 174 -3.54 -8.59 -1.98
N ALA A 175 -4.55 -8.82 -1.13
CA ALA A 175 -4.41 -9.60 0.10
C ALA A 175 -5.07 -10.98 -0.03
N LEU A 176 -6.28 -11.06 -0.62
CA LEU A 176 -7.04 -12.30 -0.72
C LEU A 176 -6.83 -13.06 -2.03
N GLY A 177 -6.42 -12.37 -3.11
CA GLY A 177 -6.12 -13.00 -4.39
C GLY A 177 -7.33 -13.59 -5.11
N ILE A 178 -8.49 -12.92 -5.07
CA ILE A 178 -9.74 -13.45 -5.67
C ILE A 178 -9.66 -13.65 -7.18
N THR A 179 -8.76 -12.98 -7.88
CA THR A 179 -8.54 -13.12 -9.33
C THR A 179 -7.24 -13.87 -9.68
N GLY A 180 -6.49 -14.32 -8.68
CA GLY A 180 -5.21 -15.01 -8.81
C GLY A 180 -4.28 -14.69 -7.66
N LYS A 181 -3.27 -15.55 -7.45
CA LYS A 181 -2.34 -15.40 -6.31
C LYS A 181 -1.52 -14.11 -6.45
N PRO A 182 -1.57 -13.20 -5.47
CA PRO A 182 -0.75 -12.00 -5.47
C PRO A 182 0.74 -12.33 -5.33
N HIS A 183 1.60 -11.39 -5.74
CA HIS A 183 3.04 -11.51 -5.55
C HIS A 183 3.38 -11.60 -4.04
N PRO A 184 4.34 -12.45 -3.61
CA PRO A 184 4.66 -12.60 -2.18
C PRO A 184 5.03 -11.28 -1.48
N GLN A 185 5.80 -10.40 -2.11
CA GLN A 185 6.14 -9.09 -1.54
C GLN A 185 4.94 -8.12 -1.46
N MET A 186 3.91 -8.31 -2.28
CA MET A 186 2.64 -7.60 -2.12
C MET A 186 1.89 -8.12 -0.89
N LEU A 187 1.83 -9.44 -0.70
CA LEU A 187 1.20 -10.05 0.48
C LEU A 187 1.88 -9.63 1.78
N GLU A 188 3.21 -9.47 1.76
CA GLU A 188 4.03 -9.03 2.91
C GLU A 188 3.51 -7.72 3.53
N VAL A 189 2.99 -6.80 2.72
CA VAL A 189 2.46 -5.52 3.20
C VAL A 189 0.93 -5.47 3.25
N THR A 190 0.24 -6.17 2.37
CA THR A 190 -1.23 -6.05 2.28
C THR A 190 -1.98 -6.89 3.30
N VAL A 191 -1.45 -8.06 3.67
CA VAL A 191 -2.10 -8.91 4.69
C VAL A 191 -2.08 -8.25 6.07
N PRO A 192 -0.93 -7.76 6.58
CA PRO A 192 -0.92 -7.06 7.87
C PRO A 192 -1.70 -5.73 7.82
N LEU A 193 -1.67 -5.00 6.69
CA LEU A 193 -2.45 -3.78 6.53
C LEU A 193 -3.97 -4.05 6.61
N LEU A 194 -4.45 -5.13 5.98
CA LEU A 194 -5.86 -5.54 6.09
C LEU A 194 -6.22 -5.87 7.54
N ALA A 195 -5.34 -6.53 8.30
CA ALA A 195 -5.56 -6.82 9.70
C ALA A 195 -5.70 -5.54 10.56
N GLU A 196 -4.86 -4.53 10.30
CA GLU A 196 -4.99 -3.21 10.96
C GLU A 196 -6.29 -2.49 10.59
N PHE A 197 -6.70 -2.52 9.32
CA PHE A 197 -7.96 -1.91 8.88
C PHE A 197 -9.18 -2.57 9.55
N LYS A 198 -9.18 -3.89 9.69
CA LYS A 198 -10.23 -4.62 10.45
C LYS A 198 -10.28 -4.19 11.91
N ALA A 199 -9.13 -4.02 12.54
CA ALA A 199 -9.07 -3.59 13.95
C ALA A 199 -9.52 -2.14 14.14
N LEU A 200 -9.20 -1.26 13.20
CA LEU A 200 -9.46 0.18 13.29
C LEU A 200 -10.88 0.57 12.86
N ILE A 201 -11.47 -0.15 11.90
CA ILE A 201 -12.78 0.19 11.32
C ILE A 201 -13.68 -1.04 11.39
N PRO A 202 -14.43 -1.22 12.49
CA PRO A 202 -15.31 -2.36 12.69
C PRO A 202 -16.26 -2.55 11.51
N VAL A 203 -16.59 -3.79 11.17
CA VAL A 203 -17.49 -4.27 10.11
C VAL A 203 -17.12 -3.90 8.67
N ALA A 204 -16.37 -2.82 8.44
CA ALA A 204 -16.09 -2.33 7.09
C ALA A 204 -15.25 -3.31 6.24
N PHE A 205 -14.50 -4.21 6.88
CA PHE A 205 -13.60 -5.17 6.23
C PHE A 205 -13.74 -6.60 6.77
N ASP A 206 -14.68 -6.86 7.69
CA ASP A 206 -14.80 -8.16 8.38
C ASP A 206 -15.13 -9.32 7.45
N ASP A 207 -15.92 -9.06 6.40
CA ASP A 207 -16.29 -10.02 5.36
C ASP A 207 -15.10 -10.40 4.44
N LEU A 208 -14.01 -9.66 4.49
CA LEU A 208 -12.81 -9.94 3.69
C LEU A 208 -11.96 -11.03 4.35
N VAL A 209 -12.34 -12.29 4.15
CA VAL A 209 -11.64 -13.46 4.70
C VAL A 209 -11.03 -14.32 3.60
N GLN A 210 -9.89 -14.98 3.88
CA GLN A 210 -9.28 -15.92 2.94
C GLN A 210 -10.27 -17.06 2.62
N GLY A 211 -10.41 -17.36 1.32
CA GLY A 211 -11.27 -18.46 0.85
C GLY A 211 -12.74 -18.08 0.68
N ALA A 212 -13.14 -16.84 0.94
CA ALA A 212 -14.47 -16.37 0.58
C ALA A 212 -14.64 -16.41 -0.96
N LYS A 213 -15.50 -17.27 -1.46
CA LYS A 213 -15.96 -17.20 -2.87
C LYS A 213 -16.81 -15.94 -3.00
N VAL A 214 -16.44 -15.07 -3.91
CA VAL A 214 -17.24 -13.90 -4.33
C VAL A 214 -18.32 -14.37 -5.30
#